data_d0790a6cee55a58a288bdd67964a034d
#
_entry.id   d0790a6cee55a58a288bdd67964a034d
#
_cell.length_a   1.000
_cell.length_b   1.000
_cell.length_c   1.000
_cell.angle_alpha   90.00
_cell.angle_beta   90.00
_cell.angle_gamma   90.00
#
_symmetry.space_group_name_H-M   'P 1'
#
loop_
_entity.id
_entity.type
_entity.pdbx_description
1 polymer ?
#
loop_
_entity_poly.entity_id
_entity_poly.type
_entity_poly.pdbx_seq_one_letter_code
_entity_poly.pdbx_strand_id
1 'polypeptide(L)'
;MQQYMIQIIKSLQERGYRQLNPDSNNVYGRVDGDVVYVVVIGSIDHLDADSLKKFNDKIIIELSINSHKKVNILNILITPNGMFDDMTKKIVENVENVWLFTEDYGKLYVFENQPTDFDSLYDVIDKKTVVDNRRSQHNLMRMFGVVTPIFLLMNILVYLACVYIYQPTELAVNVYAISEKRQYYRFLTSMFTHFGITHLLGNMVILIALGARIENIIGRLDYVIVYIVTGLAAAFASYINFFCNDIYDYSAGASGAIFGLLGVLVVIAFYNKGRVKDLSLMNMIILFILTLVDGLMSEGIDNVAHAAGFMAGIVLLLVNQKVVKNSWL
;
A
#
# COMPACT_ATOMS: atom_id res chain seq x y z
N MET A 1 6.70 5.77 -8.45
CA MET A 1 7.28 6.74 -9.42
C MET A 1 8.80 6.62 -9.57
N GLN A 2 9.63 6.80 -8.55
CA GLN A 2 11.09 6.82 -8.68
C GLN A 2 11.71 5.53 -9.26
N GLN A 3 11.24 4.36 -8.88
CA GLN A 3 11.86 3.08 -9.30
C GLN A 3 11.75 2.82 -10.81
N TYR A 4 10.56 2.99 -11.38
CA TYR A 4 10.34 2.79 -12.82
C TYR A 4 10.98 3.90 -13.66
N MET A 5 10.95 5.12 -13.16
CA MET A 5 11.65 6.24 -13.78
C MET A 5 13.16 5.97 -13.91
N ILE A 6 13.80 5.46 -12.85
CA ILE A 6 15.22 5.07 -12.88
C ILE A 6 15.46 3.95 -13.92
N GLN A 7 14.55 2.99 -14.05
CA GLN A 7 14.67 1.91 -15.05
C GLN A 7 14.55 2.42 -16.47
N ILE A 8 13.57 3.30 -16.74
CA ILE A 8 13.40 3.92 -18.06
C ILE A 8 14.66 4.73 -18.38
N ILE A 9 15.15 5.55 -17.46
CA ILE A 9 16.38 6.33 -17.63
C ILE A 9 17.59 5.42 -17.94
N LYS A 10 17.74 4.32 -17.21
CA LYS A 10 18.82 3.36 -17.46
C LYS A 10 18.71 2.72 -18.84
N SER A 11 17.47 2.41 -19.30
CA SER A 11 17.23 1.90 -20.65
C SER A 11 17.61 2.92 -21.73
N LEU A 12 17.29 4.20 -21.51
CA LEU A 12 17.71 5.30 -22.37
C LEU A 12 19.23 5.45 -22.42
N GLN A 13 19.89 5.42 -21.27
CA GLN A 13 21.36 5.54 -21.17
C GLN A 13 22.10 4.40 -21.88
N GLU A 14 21.60 3.16 -21.77
CA GLU A 14 22.16 2.00 -22.50
C GLU A 14 22.03 2.14 -24.03
N ARG A 15 21.03 2.89 -24.51
CA ARG A 15 20.84 3.23 -25.92
C ARG A 15 21.62 4.48 -26.35
N GLY A 16 22.40 5.07 -25.45
CA GLY A 16 23.22 6.24 -25.75
C GLY A 16 22.53 7.59 -25.58
N TYR A 17 21.31 7.61 -25.00
CA TYR A 17 20.68 8.86 -24.63
C TYR A 17 21.43 9.53 -23.49
N ARG A 18 21.58 10.84 -23.56
CA ARG A 18 22.16 11.67 -22.51
C ARG A 18 21.18 12.75 -22.09
N GLN A 19 21.23 13.13 -20.83
CA GLN A 19 20.43 14.24 -20.32
C GLN A 19 20.83 15.54 -21.03
N LEU A 20 19.87 16.25 -21.61
CA LEU A 20 20.14 17.46 -22.41
C LEU A 20 20.38 18.69 -21.56
N ASN A 21 19.73 18.80 -20.41
CA ASN A 21 19.92 19.90 -19.48
C ASN A 21 19.92 19.37 -18.04
N PRO A 22 20.99 19.59 -17.25
CA PRO A 22 21.04 19.17 -15.84
C PRO A 22 19.94 19.76 -14.97
N ASP A 23 19.45 20.96 -15.31
CA ASP A 23 18.42 21.67 -14.56
C ASP A 23 16.99 21.25 -14.97
N SER A 24 16.82 20.63 -16.14
CA SER A 24 15.54 20.03 -16.59
C SER A 24 15.59 18.53 -16.38
N ASN A 25 15.11 18.08 -15.24
CA ASN A 25 15.35 16.73 -14.70
C ASN A 25 14.91 15.54 -15.56
N ASN A 26 14.24 15.71 -16.71
CA ASN A 26 13.60 14.57 -17.37
C ASN A 26 13.64 14.63 -18.91
N VAL A 27 14.59 15.33 -19.52
CA VAL A 27 14.75 15.44 -20.97
C VAL A 27 16.05 14.78 -21.41
N TYR A 28 15.96 13.77 -22.25
CA TYR A 28 17.08 12.96 -22.72
C TYR A 28 17.15 13.03 -24.24
N GLY A 29 18.36 13.15 -24.80
CA GLY A 29 18.55 13.21 -26.22
C GLY A 29 19.65 12.29 -26.73
N ARG A 30 19.47 11.80 -27.96
CA ARG A 30 20.46 11.05 -28.74
C ARG A 30 20.48 11.56 -30.17
N VAL A 31 21.67 11.67 -30.72
CA VAL A 31 21.85 12.03 -32.13
C VAL A 31 22.17 10.77 -32.92
N ASP A 32 21.44 10.55 -34.02
CA ASP A 32 21.69 9.47 -34.94
C ASP A 32 21.60 10.01 -36.38
N GLY A 33 22.74 10.11 -37.07
CA GLY A 33 22.81 10.74 -38.39
C GLY A 33 22.29 12.19 -38.38
N ASP A 34 21.28 12.46 -39.20
CA ASP A 34 20.65 13.79 -39.33
C ASP A 34 19.42 13.98 -38.43
N VAL A 35 19.18 13.05 -37.51
CA VAL A 35 18.03 13.10 -36.60
C VAL A 35 18.49 13.20 -35.14
N VAL A 36 17.82 14.08 -34.39
CA VAL A 36 17.93 14.16 -32.94
C VAL A 36 16.68 13.52 -32.34
N TYR A 37 16.85 12.42 -31.64
CA TYR A 37 15.79 11.77 -30.87
C TYR A 37 15.75 12.33 -29.47
N VAL A 38 14.61 12.81 -29.03
CA VAL A 38 14.39 13.37 -27.68
C VAL A 38 13.32 12.59 -26.96
N VAL A 39 13.60 12.21 -25.73
CA VAL A 39 12.65 11.54 -24.85
C VAL A 39 12.41 12.41 -23.61
N VAL A 40 11.16 12.75 -23.37
CA VAL A 40 10.70 13.47 -22.19
C VAL A 40 9.99 12.48 -21.28
N ILE A 41 10.40 12.39 -20.01
CA ILE A 41 9.74 11.55 -19.00
C ILE A 41 9.01 12.48 -18.03
N GLY A 42 7.70 12.27 -17.83
CA GLY A 42 6.89 13.10 -16.94
C GLY A 42 5.84 12.31 -16.19
N SER A 43 5.28 12.91 -15.12
CA SER A 43 4.03 12.45 -14.53
C SER A 43 2.86 13.01 -15.29
N ILE A 44 1.79 12.22 -15.40
CA ILE A 44 0.55 12.69 -16.02
C ILE A 44 -0.24 13.61 -15.06
N ASP A 45 0.09 13.60 -13.77
CA ASP A 45 -0.62 14.36 -12.75
C ASP A 45 -0.55 15.87 -13.05
N HIS A 46 -1.72 16.50 -13.19
CA HIS A 46 -1.88 17.95 -13.49
C HIS A 46 -1.31 18.42 -14.85
N LEU A 47 -1.06 17.49 -15.77
CA LEU A 47 -0.56 17.80 -17.11
C LEU A 47 -1.75 17.93 -18.08
N ASP A 48 -1.87 19.08 -18.76
CA ASP A 48 -2.83 19.27 -19.86
C ASP A 48 -2.16 19.14 -21.24
N ALA A 49 -2.96 18.81 -22.27
CA ALA A 49 -2.48 18.57 -23.62
C ALA A 49 -1.83 19.81 -24.25
N ASP A 50 -2.37 21.01 -24.00
CA ASP A 50 -1.87 22.26 -24.59
C ASP A 50 -0.52 22.64 -23.98
N SER A 51 -0.34 22.47 -22.68
CA SER A 51 0.93 22.72 -22.01
C SER A 51 2.02 21.76 -22.50
N LEU A 52 1.69 20.47 -22.65
CA LEU A 52 2.63 19.48 -23.18
C LEU A 52 3.03 19.79 -24.62
N LYS A 53 2.08 20.19 -25.46
CA LYS A 53 2.33 20.57 -26.84
C LYS A 53 3.24 21.79 -26.94
N LYS A 54 2.96 22.84 -26.19
CA LYS A 54 3.82 24.05 -26.12
C LYS A 54 5.24 23.72 -25.66
N PHE A 55 5.37 22.82 -24.69
CA PHE A 55 6.66 22.37 -24.19
C PHE A 55 7.45 21.61 -25.27
N ASN A 56 6.79 20.71 -25.98
CA ASN A 56 7.40 19.96 -27.11
C ASN A 56 7.85 20.90 -28.22
N ASP A 57 6.98 21.83 -28.64
CA ASP A 57 7.29 22.81 -29.69
C ASP A 57 8.52 23.65 -29.33
N LYS A 58 8.63 24.10 -28.07
CA LYS A 58 9.80 24.84 -27.59
C LYS A 58 11.09 24.00 -27.71
N ILE A 59 11.10 22.76 -27.29
CA ILE A 59 12.27 21.88 -27.38
C ILE A 59 12.63 21.63 -28.85
N ILE A 60 11.64 21.35 -29.71
CA ILE A 60 11.87 21.09 -31.13
C ILE A 60 12.52 22.31 -31.81
N ILE A 61 11.98 23.50 -31.57
CA ILE A 61 12.51 24.75 -32.15
C ILE A 61 13.95 24.98 -31.67
N GLU A 62 14.20 24.93 -30.37
CA GLU A 62 15.50 25.19 -29.79
C GLU A 62 16.57 24.22 -30.30
N LEU A 63 16.28 22.92 -30.34
CA LEU A 63 17.21 21.91 -30.81
C LEU A 63 17.39 21.91 -32.33
N SER A 64 16.34 22.20 -33.11
CA SER A 64 16.43 22.33 -34.57
C SER A 64 17.32 23.47 -35.00
N ILE A 65 17.21 24.63 -34.34
CA ILE A 65 18.07 25.79 -34.62
C ILE A 65 19.53 25.46 -34.27
N ASN A 66 19.78 24.87 -33.11
CA ASN A 66 21.12 24.66 -32.62
C ASN A 66 21.86 23.48 -33.32
N SER A 67 21.13 22.48 -33.79
CA SER A 67 21.74 21.28 -34.40
C SER A 67 21.67 21.28 -35.93
N HIS A 68 20.80 22.06 -36.55
CA HIS A 68 20.44 22.02 -37.97
C HIS A 68 19.96 20.63 -38.43
N LYS A 69 19.35 19.85 -37.49
CA LYS A 69 18.89 18.48 -37.71
C LYS A 69 17.38 18.37 -37.47
N LYS A 70 16.78 17.32 -38.01
CA LYS A 70 15.40 16.97 -37.71
C LYS A 70 15.30 16.52 -36.26
N VAL A 71 14.35 17.06 -35.50
CA VAL A 71 14.11 16.66 -34.09
C VAL A 71 12.84 15.84 -34.01
N ASN A 72 12.93 14.63 -33.48
CA ASN A 72 11.79 13.77 -33.14
C ASN A 72 11.68 13.71 -31.61
N ILE A 73 10.49 13.94 -31.07
CA ILE A 73 10.25 13.93 -29.62
C ILE A 73 9.25 12.83 -29.26
N LEU A 74 9.52 12.12 -28.16
CA LEU A 74 8.63 11.14 -27.55
C LEU A 74 8.39 11.54 -26.08
N ASN A 75 7.14 11.54 -25.65
CA ASN A 75 6.77 11.73 -24.28
C ASN A 75 6.41 10.41 -23.63
N ILE A 76 7.11 10.01 -22.58
CA ILE A 76 6.78 8.85 -21.73
C ILE A 76 6.15 9.39 -20.45
N LEU A 77 4.83 9.29 -20.37
CA LEU A 77 4.07 9.79 -19.23
C LEU A 77 3.77 8.65 -18.25
N ILE A 78 4.17 8.86 -17.01
CA ILE A 78 3.98 7.88 -15.93
C ILE A 78 2.68 8.18 -15.22
N THR A 79 1.81 7.18 -15.11
CA THR A 79 0.55 7.23 -14.35
C THR A 79 0.59 6.24 -13.19
N PRO A 80 0.18 6.64 -11.98
CA PRO A 80 0.17 5.73 -10.82
C PRO A 80 -0.85 4.61 -10.97
N ASN A 81 -1.98 4.88 -11.61
CA ASN A 81 -3.09 3.95 -11.74
C ASN A 81 -3.28 3.52 -13.19
N GLY A 82 -3.55 2.23 -13.42
CA GLY A 82 -3.88 1.71 -14.76
C GLY A 82 -5.24 2.18 -15.31
N MET A 83 -5.91 3.10 -14.66
CA MET A 83 -7.12 3.73 -15.16
C MET A 83 -6.78 4.97 -15.98
N PHE A 84 -7.14 4.94 -17.24
CA PHE A 84 -7.04 6.09 -18.13
C PHE A 84 -8.30 6.95 -17.98
N ASP A 85 -8.16 8.05 -17.24
CA ASP A 85 -9.20 9.07 -17.10
C ASP A 85 -9.42 9.88 -18.37
N ASP A 86 -10.44 10.73 -18.38
CA ASP A 86 -10.75 11.59 -19.54
C ASP A 86 -9.63 12.58 -19.85
N MET A 87 -8.81 12.94 -18.88
CA MET A 87 -7.67 13.83 -19.04
C MET A 87 -6.53 13.11 -19.78
N THR A 88 -6.22 11.88 -19.38
CA THR A 88 -5.27 11.01 -20.07
C THR A 88 -5.66 10.78 -21.52
N LYS A 89 -6.95 10.49 -21.78
CA LYS A 89 -7.47 10.30 -23.15
C LYS A 89 -7.27 11.54 -23.99
N LYS A 90 -7.61 12.73 -23.48
CA LYS A 90 -7.40 14.01 -24.19
C LYS A 90 -5.94 14.26 -24.54
N ILE A 91 -4.99 13.93 -23.67
CA ILE A 91 -3.57 14.07 -23.97
C ILE A 91 -3.18 13.14 -25.14
N VAL A 92 -3.54 11.86 -25.07
CA VAL A 92 -3.19 10.88 -26.10
C VAL A 92 -3.86 11.17 -27.44
N GLU A 93 -5.07 11.73 -27.44
CA GLU A 93 -5.79 12.10 -28.66
C GLU A 93 -5.25 13.38 -29.33
N ASN A 94 -4.72 14.33 -28.56
CA ASN A 94 -4.34 15.64 -29.07
C ASN A 94 -2.83 15.88 -29.17
N VAL A 95 -1.99 15.04 -28.54
CA VAL A 95 -0.53 15.15 -28.60
C VAL A 95 0.05 13.94 -29.29
N GLU A 96 0.89 14.17 -30.29
CA GLU A 96 1.62 13.11 -31.01
C GLU A 96 2.80 12.59 -30.18
N ASN A 97 3.20 11.35 -30.43
CA ASN A 97 4.35 10.69 -29.80
C ASN A 97 4.26 10.67 -28.27
N VAL A 98 3.16 10.08 -27.76
CA VAL A 98 2.91 9.88 -26.32
C VAL A 98 2.79 8.39 -26.03
N TRP A 99 3.63 7.89 -25.14
CA TRP A 99 3.51 6.56 -24.54
C TRP A 99 3.15 6.70 -23.07
N LEU A 100 2.27 5.82 -22.58
CA LEU A 100 1.88 5.80 -21.18
C LEU A 100 2.54 4.61 -20.47
N PHE A 101 3.13 4.89 -19.33
CA PHE A 101 3.70 3.87 -18.46
C PHE A 101 2.91 3.80 -17.15
N THR A 102 2.37 2.63 -16.82
CA THR A 102 1.59 2.44 -15.58
C THR A 102 2.46 1.86 -14.48
N GLU A 103 2.48 2.51 -13.32
CA GLU A 103 3.27 2.04 -12.17
C GLU A 103 2.71 0.74 -11.56
N ASP A 104 1.39 0.61 -11.48
CA ASP A 104 0.75 -0.55 -10.84
C ASP A 104 1.05 -1.86 -11.55
N TYR A 105 1.14 -1.82 -12.88
CA TYR A 105 1.36 -3.01 -13.69
C TYR A 105 2.77 -3.08 -14.30
N GLY A 106 3.57 -2.02 -14.20
CA GLY A 106 4.88 -1.91 -14.84
C GLY A 106 4.78 -2.13 -16.36
N LYS A 107 3.70 -1.63 -16.99
CA LYS A 107 3.43 -1.83 -18.41
C LYS A 107 3.49 -0.53 -19.19
N LEU A 108 4.06 -0.64 -20.39
CA LEU A 108 4.03 0.42 -21.40
C LEU A 108 2.80 0.23 -22.29
N TYR A 109 2.03 1.30 -22.46
CA TYR A 109 0.86 1.36 -23.34
C TYR A 109 1.12 2.33 -24.47
N VAL A 110 0.93 1.83 -25.71
CA VAL A 110 0.97 2.62 -26.93
C VAL A 110 -0.41 2.54 -27.56
N PHE A 111 -1.05 3.69 -27.75
CA PHE A 111 -2.39 3.75 -28.36
C PHE A 111 -2.30 3.68 -29.88
N GLU A 112 -3.39 3.28 -30.54
CA GLU A 112 -3.43 3.06 -32.01
C GLU A 112 -3.03 4.29 -32.84
N ASN A 113 -3.28 5.49 -32.33
CA ASN A 113 -2.92 6.76 -32.98
C ASN A 113 -1.50 7.23 -32.64
N GLN A 114 -0.73 6.45 -31.88
CA GLN A 114 0.63 6.79 -31.47
C GLN A 114 1.66 5.87 -32.15
N PRO A 115 2.92 6.31 -32.32
CA PRO A 115 3.94 5.47 -32.96
C PRO A 115 4.21 4.21 -32.13
N THR A 116 4.16 3.05 -32.80
CA THR A 116 4.43 1.76 -32.15
C THR A 116 5.91 1.53 -31.88
N ASP A 117 6.79 2.28 -32.53
CA ASP A 117 8.22 2.29 -32.26
C ASP A 117 8.78 3.71 -32.35
N PHE A 118 9.76 3.97 -31.54
CA PHE A 118 10.53 5.22 -31.52
C PHE A 118 11.98 4.89 -31.17
N ASP A 119 12.85 4.96 -32.17
CA ASP A 119 14.28 4.63 -32.02
C ASP A 119 14.54 3.23 -31.40
N SER A 120 13.68 2.26 -31.70
CA SER A 120 13.70 0.91 -31.13
C SER A 120 13.66 0.88 -29.59
N LEU A 121 13.06 1.90 -28.97
CA LEU A 121 12.94 2.00 -27.50
C LEU A 121 11.85 1.10 -26.94
N TYR A 122 10.79 0.83 -27.73
CA TYR A 122 9.67 0.02 -27.27
C TYR A 122 10.16 -1.34 -26.72
N ASP A 123 10.91 -2.06 -27.54
CA ASP A 123 11.44 -3.38 -27.16
C ASP A 123 12.36 -3.36 -25.95
N VAL A 124 13.14 -2.29 -25.80
CA VAL A 124 14.09 -2.16 -24.69
C VAL A 124 13.38 -1.85 -23.37
N ILE A 125 12.38 -0.98 -23.41
CA ILE A 125 11.59 -0.62 -22.25
C ILE A 125 10.66 -1.77 -21.85
N ASP A 126 9.94 -2.37 -22.83
CA ASP A 126 8.97 -3.44 -22.58
C ASP A 126 9.64 -4.74 -22.10
N LYS A 127 10.74 -5.17 -22.75
CA LYS A 127 11.50 -6.37 -22.31
C LYS A 127 12.04 -6.24 -20.88
N LYS A 128 12.54 -5.07 -20.50
CA LYS A 128 13.04 -4.86 -19.14
C LYS A 128 11.91 -4.81 -18.12
N THR A 129 10.78 -4.21 -18.46
CA THR A 129 9.60 -4.19 -17.58
C THR A 129 8.98 -5.57 -17.44
N VAL A 130 8.99 -6.41 -18.50
CA VAL A 130 8.55 -7.82 -18.45
C VAL A 130 9.48 -8.69 -17.59
N VAL A 131 10.80 -8.47 -17.62
CA VAL A 131 11.75 -9.19 -16.76
C VAL A 131 11.56 -8.79 -15.29
N ASP A 132 11.29 -7.51 -15.02
CA ASP A 132 10.96 -7.07 -13.67
C ASP A 132 9.53 -7.48 -13.25
N ASN A 133 8.58 -7.64 -14.17
CA ASN A 133 7.29 -8.27 -13.88
C ASN A 133 7.43 -9.77 -13.54
N ARG A 134 8.42 -10.50 -14.07
CA ARG A 134 8.75 -11.84 -13.57
C ARG A 134 9.39 -11.79 -12.17
N ARG A 135 10.15 -10.75 -11.86
CA ARG A 135 10.54 -10.41 -10.48
C ARG A 135 9.36 -9.88 -9.67
N SER A 136 8.37 -9.24 -10.28
CA SER A 136 7.13 -8.77 -9.67
C SER A 136 6.14 -9.90 -9.39
N GLN A 137 6.21 -11.05 -10.08
CA GLN A 137 5.52 -12.26 -9.62
C GLN A 137 6.14 -12.83 -8.33
N HIS A 138 7.45 -12.61 -8.08
CA HIS A 138 8.00 -12.66 -6.73
C HIS A 138 7.46 -11.54 -5.81
N ASN A 139 6.92 -10.45 -6.36
CA ASN A 139 6.26 -9.36 -5.64
C ASN A 139 4.81 -9.67 -5.27
N LEU A 140 4.15 -10.69 -5.80
CA LEU A 140 2.90 -11.22 -5.23
C LEU A 140 3.12 -11.64 -3.76
N MET A 141 4.25 -12.26 -3.45
CA MET A 141 4.64 -12.47 -2.04
C MET A 141 4.91 -11.18 -1.27
N ARG A 142 5.38 -10.10 -1.91
CA ARG A 142 5.49 -8.78 -1.30
C ARG A 142 4.15 -8.09 -1.16
N MET A 143 3.20 -8.32 -2.07
CA MET A 143 1.86 -7.74 -2.00
C MET A 143 1.04 -8.30 -0.82
N PHE A 144 1.25 -9.57 -0.46
CA PHE A 144 0.60 -10.20 0.70
C PHE A 144 1.39 -10.08 2.00
N GLY A 145 2.61 -9.51 1.98
CA GLY A 145 3.52 -9.56 3.11
C GLY A 145 4.03 -10.98 3.39
N VAL A 146 4.81 -11.13 4.45
CA VAL A 146 5.28 -12.46 4.92
C VAL A 146 4.63 -12.79 6.26
N VAL A 147 4.47 -11.79 7.13
CA VAL A 147 3.95 -11.95 8.49
C VAL A 147 2.43 -12.06 8.49
N THR A 148 1.75 -11.30 7.63
CA THR A 148 0.28 -11.35 7.52
C THR A 148 -0.24 -12.77 7.24
N PRO A 149 0.28 -13.54 6.24
CA PRO A 149 -0.09 -14.94 6.04
C PRO A 149 0.20 -15.84 7.25
N ILE A 150 1.27 -15.56 8.01
CA ILE A 150 1.59 -16.32 9.23
C ILE A 150 0.50 -16.08 10.29
N PHE A 151 0.09 -14.83 10.53
CA PHE A 151 -0.99 -14.52 11.46
C PHE A 151 -2.33 -15.10 10.99
N LEU A 152 -2.63 -15.07 9.69
CA LEU A 152 -3.82 -15.74 9.13
C LEU A 152 -3.80 -17.25 9.46
N LEU A 153 -2.68 -17.90 9.18
CA LEU A 153 -2.52 -19.33 9.43
C LEU A 153 -2.65 -19.65 10.93
N MET A 154 -2.04 -18.85 11.82
CA MET A 154 -2.16 -19.03 13.28
C MET A 154 -3.62 -18.94 13.73
N ASN A 155 -4.39 -17.95 13.25
CA ASN A 155 -5.81 -17.82 13.59
C ASN A 155 -6.62 -19.02 13.12
N ILE A 156 -6.37 -19.52 11.89
CA ILE A 156 -7.04 -20.69 11.34
C ILE A 156 -6.67 -21.94 12.14
N LEU A 157 -5.39 -22.16 12.46
CA LEU A 157 -4.95 -23.33 13.22
C LEU A 157 -5.52 -23.35 14.64
N VAL A 158 -5.55 -22.20 15.33
CA VAL A 158 -6.16 -22.10 16.67
C VAL A 158 -7.67 -22.34 16.59
N TYR A 159 -8.36 -21.81 15.56
CA TYR A 159 -9.77 -22.12 15.35
C TYR A 159 -10.04 -23.60 15.14
N LEU A 160 -9.25 -24.26 14.28
CA LEU A 160 -9.37 -25.71 14.08
C LEU A 160 -9.08 -26.49 15.36
N ALA A 161 -8.07 -26.07 16.15
CA ALA A 161 -7.80 -26.67 17.45
C ALA A 161 -8.98 -26.50 18.42
N CYS A 162 -9.68 -25.34 18.38
CA CYS A 162 -10.90 -25.13 19.16
C CYS A 162 -12.09 -25.97 18.67
N VAL A 163 -12.15 -26.31 17.39
CA VAL A 163 -13.21 -27.19 16.86
C VAL A 163 -13.01 -28.65 17.27
N TYR A 164 -11.75 -29.12 17.33
CA TYR A 164 -11.46 -30.56 17.50
C TYR A 164 -10.87 -30.95 18.84
N ILE A 165 -10.22 -30.04 19.58
CA ILE A 165 -9.40 -30.39 20.75
C ILE A 165 -9.82 -29.59 22.00
N TYR A 166 -10.02 -28.28 21.88
CA TYR A 166 -10.27 -27.35 22.98
C TYR A 166 -11.66 -26.72 22.89
N GLN A 167 -12.15 -26.19 24.02
CA GLN A 167 -13.26 -25.23 23.95
C GLN A 167 -12.70 -23.82 23.77
N PRO A 168 -13.29 -22.96 22.91
CA PRO A 168 -12.83 -21.56 22.75
C PRO A 168 -12.74 -20.81 24.07
N THR A 169 -13.63 -21.11 25.01
CA THR A 169 -13.67 -20.54 26.38
C THR A 169 -12.44 -20.90 27.22
N GLU A 170 -11.69 -21.95 26.89
CA GLU A 170 -10.46 -22.33 27.58
C GLU A 170 -9.26 -21.45 27.21
N LEU A 171 -9.32 -20.78 26.04
CA LEU A 171 -8.26 -19.94 25.50
C LEU A 171 -8.61 -18.45 25.53
N ALA A 172 -9.88 -18.10 25.74
CA ALA A 172 -10.39 -16.73 25.80
C ALA A 172 -10.05 -16.04 27.13
N VAL A 173 -10.03 -14.70 27.14
CA VAL A 173 -9.97 -13.89 28.37
C VAL A 173 -11.17 -14.22 29.23
N ASN A 174 -10.92 -14.49 30.50
CA ASN A 174 -11.94 -14.72 31.52
C ASN A 174 -11.37 -14.36 32.89
N VAL A 175 -12.10 -13.57 33.67
CA VAL A 175 -11.62 -13.03 34.95
C VAL A 175 -11.26 -14.13 35.92
N TYR A 176 -12.16 -15.09 36.16
CA TYR A 176 -11.91 -16.18 37.10
C TYR A 176 -10.68 -17.03 36.73
N ALA A 177 -10.55 -17.36 35.46
CA ALA A 177 -9.41 -18.16 35.00
C ALA A 177 -8.08 -17.40 35.14
N ILE A 178 -8.06 -16.09 34.95
CA ILE A 178 -6.85 -15.28 35.05
C ILE A 178 -6.53 -14.98 36.54
N SER A 179 -7.49 -14.51 37.30
CA SER A 179 -7.26 -14.09 38.69
C SER A 179 -7.00 -15.25 39.63
N GLU A 180 -7.89 -16.27 39.62
CA GLU A 180 -7.86 -17.36 40.56
C GLU A 180 -6.98 -18.51 40.09
N LYS A 181 -7.03 -18.89 38.79
CA LYS A 181 -6.25 -19.99 38.25
C LYS A 181 -4.90 -19.58 37.67
N ARG A 182 -4.58 -18.26 37.66
CA ARG A 182 -3.32 -17.68 37.17
C ARG A 182 -3.00 -18.06 35.71
N GLN A 183 -4.04 -18.20 34.87
CA GLN A 183 -3.91 -18.59 33.46
C GLN A 183 -3.59 -17.36 32.60
N TYR A 184 -2.45 -16.70 32.84
CA TYR A 184 -2.03 -15.48 32.14
C TYR A 184 -1.79 -15.68 30.63
N TYR A 185 -1.56 -16.91 30.17
CA TYR A 185 -1.43 -17.23 28.76
C TYR A 185 -2.66 -16.83 27.94
N ARG A 186 -3.84 -16.70 28.59
CA ARG A 186 -5.09 -16.30 27.95
C ARG A 186 -5.05 -14.89 27.35
N PHE A 187 -4.21 -14.00 27.85
CA PHE A 187 -3.99 -12.71 27.19
C PHE A 187 -3.43 -12.86 25.78
N LEU A 188 -2.58 -13.84 25.54
CA LEU A 188 -2.01 -14.13 24.23
C LEU A 188 -2.91 -15.02 23.38
N THR A 189 -3.43 -16.11 23.96
CA THR A 189 -4.21 -17.09 23.18
C THR A 189 -5.54 -16.53 22.72
N SER A 190 -6.17 -15.64 23.50
CA SER A 190 -7.43 -14.99 23.13
C SER A 190 -7.34 -14.21 21.82
N MET A 191 -6.16 -13.65 21.50
CA MET A 191 -5.95 -12.90 20.25
C MET A 191 -6.08 -13.76 18.98
N PHE A 192 -5.99 -15.09 19.11
CA PHE A 192 -6.08 -16.02 17.99
C PHE A 192 -7.32 -16.92 18.08
N THR A 193 -8.09 -16.81 19.17
CA THR A 193 -9.29 -17.61 19.43
C THR A 193 -10.54 -16.94 18.83
N HIS A 194 -11.44 -17.75 18.24
CA HIS A 194 -12.69 -17.28 17.66
C HIS A 194 -13.86 -18.17 18.07
N PHE A 195 -14.99 -17.57 18.47
CA PHE A 195 -16.18 -18.30 18.91
C PHE A 195 -17.02 -18.92 17.78
N GLY A 196 -16.74 -18.52 16.51
CA GLY A 196 -17.47 -19.08 15.37
C GLY A 196 -16.81 -18.74 14.04
N ILE A 197 -17.24 -19.45 12.99
CA ILE A 197 -16.65 -19.31 11.65
C ILE A 197 -16.90 -17.91 11.06
N THR A 198 -18.04 -17.30 11.29
CA THR A 198 -18.35 -15.95 10.82
C THR A 198 -17.44 -14.90 11.46
N HIS A 199 -17.19 -15.06 12.79
CA HIS A 199 -16.25 -14.20 13.52
C HIS A 199 -14.82 -14.36 12.99
N LEU A 200 -14.35 -15.60 12.77
CA LEU A 200 -13.04 -15.84 12.15
C LEU A 200 -12.96 -15.19 10.77
N LEU A 201 -13.90 -15.47 9.87
CA LEU A 201 -13.88 -14.97 8.51
C LEU A 201 -13.89 -13.44 8.45
N GLY A 202 -14.71 -12.78 9.27
CA GLY A 202 -14.73 -11.32 9.38
C GLY A 202 -13.36 -10.74 9.75
N ASN A 203 -12.72 -11.30 10.77
CA ASN A 203 -11.38 -10.90 11.17
C ASN A 203 -10.33 -11.16 10.07
N MET A 204 -10.37 -12.32 9.40
CA MET A 204 -9.40 -12.68 8.36
C MET A 204 -9.51 -11.76 7.13
N VAL A 205 -10.73 -11.41 6.71
CA VAL A 205 -10.94 -10.46 5.60
C VAL A 205 -10.31 -9.11 5.90
N ILE A 206 -10.53 -8.56 7.10
CA ILE A 206 -9.96 -7.27 7.49
C ILE A 206 -8.44 -7.38 7.66
N LEU A 207 -7.94 -8.47 8.25
CA LEU A 207 -6.50 -8.71 8.41
C LEU A 207 -5.78 -8.82 7.05
N ILE A 208 -6.39 -9.45 6.05
CA ILE A 208 -5.85 -9.48 4.67
C ILE A 208 -5.85 -8.07 4.07
N ALA A 209 -6.96 -7.35 4.20
CA ALA A 209 -7.11 -6.02 3.59
C ALA A 209 -6.15 -4.97 4.15
N LEU A 210 -5.92 -4.98 5.47
CA LEU A 210 -5.08 -4.00 6.17
C LEU A 210 -3.67 -4.51 6.43
N GLY A 211 -3.54 -5.78 6.84
CA GLY A 211 -2.28 -6.32 7.36
C GLY A 211 -1.12 -6.24 6.38
N ALA A 212 -1.30 -6.73 5.16
CA ALA A 212 -0.26 -6.69 4.14
C ALA A 212 0.17 -5.26 3.77
N ARG A 213 -0.78 -4.30 3.76
CA ARG A 213 -0.48 -2.89 3.51
C ARG A 213 0.38 -2.30 4.61
N ILE A 214 0.01 -2.56 5.87
CA ILE A 214 0.73 -2.05 7.04
C ILE A 214 2.10 -2.70 7.15
N GLU A 215 2.21 -4.02 6.96
CA GLU A 215 3.49 -4.74 6.96
C GLU A 215 4.48 -4.14 5.96
N ASN A 216 4.00 -3.75 4.76
CA ASN A 216 4.83 -3.12 3.75
C ASN A 216 5.21 -1.65 4.06
N ILE A 217 4.43 -0.95 4.88
CA ILE A 217 4.67 0.44 5.25
C ILE A 217 5.65 0.52 6.43
N ILE A 218 5.38 -0.22 7.51
CA ILE A 218 6.16 -0.13 8.74
C ILE A 218 7.27 -1.18 8.86
N GLY A 219 7.28 -2.18 7.97
CA GLY A 219 8.21 -3.30 8.01
C GLY A 219 7.75 -4.45 8.90
N ARG A 220 8.37 -5.63 8.70
CA ARG A 220 7.93 -6.90 9.31
C ARG A 220 8.02 -6.91 10.82
N LEU A 221 9.14 -6.42 11.37
CA LEU A 221 9.37 -6.46 12.81
C LEU A 221 8.41 -5.53 13.55
N ASP A 222 8.28 -4.28 13.09
CA ASP A 222 7.35 -3.32 13.70
C ASP A 222 5.90 -3.78 13.55
N TYR A 223 5.55 -4.43 12.45
CA TYR A 223 4.22 -5.02 12.24
C TYR A 223 3.92 -6.13 13.28
N VAL A 224 4.87 -7.05 13.55
CA VAL A 224 4.72 -8.07 14.60
C VAL A 224 4.56 -7.41 15.96
N ILE A 225 5.41 -6.44 16.30
CA ILE A 225 5.34 -5.72 17.57
C ILE A 225 3.99 -5.04 17.74
N VAL A 226 3.54 -4.31 16.72
CA VAL A 226 2.23 -3.63 16.77
C VAL A 226 1.11 -4.63 16.99
N TYR A 227 1.04 -5.70 16.19
CA TYR A 227 -0.02 -6.71 16.29
C TYR A 227 -0.08 -7.34 17.68
N ILE A 228 1.07 -7.78 18.22
CA ILE A 228 1.13 -8.45 19.52
C ILE A 228 0.83 -7.46 20.67
N VAL A 229 1.46 -6.28 20.69
CA VAL A 229 1.30 -5.33 21.78
C VAL A 229 -0.12 -4.76 21.83
N THR A 230 -0.70 -4.42 20.68
CA THR A 230 -2.08 -3.89 20.65
C THR A 230 -3.12 -4.95 20.97
N GLY A 231 -2.90 -6.21 20.55
CA GLY A 231 -3.76 -7.32 20.93
C GLY A 231 -3.68 -7.64 22.42
N LEU A 232 -2.49 -7.62 23.01
CA LEU A 232 -2.32 -7.78 24.47
C LEU A 232 -2.97 -6.63 25.24
N ALA A 233 -2.83 -5.38 24.76
CA ALA A 233 -3.47 -4.23 25.37
C ALA A 233 -5.01 -4.35 25.33
N ALA A 234 -5.56 -4.80 24.21
CA ALA A 234 -6.98 -5.07 24.05
C ALA A 234 -7.47 -6.17 25.02
N ALA A 235 -6.78 -7.30 25.07
CA ALA A 235 -7.10 -8.40 25.97
C ALA A 235 -7.01 -7.99 27.46
N PHE A 236 -6.02 -7.18 27.82
CA PHE A 236 -5.87 -6.65 29.17
C PHE A 236 -6.98 -5.66 29.50
N ALA A 237 -7.37 -4.78 28.58
CA ALA A 237 -8.48 -3.85 28.78
C ALA A 237 -9.82 -4.58 28.98
N SER A 238 -10.08 -5.64 28.20
CA SER A 238 -11.20 -6.54 28.42
C SER A 238 -11.21 -7.13 29.83
N TYR A 239 -10.07 -7.68 30.23
CA TYR A 239 -9.93 -8.27 31.59
C TYR A 239 -10.26 -7.23 32.66
N ILE A 240 -9.70 -6.02 32.59
CA ILE A 240 -9.97 -4.94 33.56
C ILE A 240 -11.46 -4.55 33.53
N ASN A 241 -12.04 -4.39 32.35
CA ASN A 241 -13.47 -4.06 32.21
C ASN A 241 -14.35 -5.13 32.87
N PHE A 242 -14.10 -6.41 32.60
CA PHE A 242 -14.85 -7.52 33.18
C PHE A 242 -14.66 -7.59 34.71
N PHE A 243 -13.41 -7.40 35.18
CA PHE A 243 -13.09 -7.43 36.60
C PHE A 243 -13.77 -6.28 37.37
N CYS A 244 -13.75 -5.06 36.86
CA CYS A 244 -14.31 -3.87 37.52
C CYS A 244 -15.85 -3.82 37.49
N ASN A 245 -16.48 -4.48 36.52
CA ASN A 245 -17.93 -4.46 36.37
C ASN A 245 -18.60 -5.80 36.73
N ASP A 246 -17.87 -6.75 37.34
CA ASP A 246 -18.34 -8.08 37.70
C ASP A 246 -18.97 -8.85 36.52
N ILE A 247 -18.39 -8.71 35.34
CA ILE A 247 -18.85 -9.37 34.11
C ILE A 247 -18.22 -10.75 34.01
N TYR A 248 -19.06 -11.80 34.06
CA TYR A 248 -18.64 -13.20 33.95
C TYR A 248 -18.74 -13.70 32.50
N ASP A 249 -18.01 -13.07 31.60
CA ASP A 249 -18.05 -13.38 30.17
C ASP A 249 -16.65 -13.73 29.63
N TYR A 250 -16.58 -13.97 28.34
CA TYR A 250 -15.36 -14.34 27.62
C TYR A 250 -15.09 -13.34 26.49
N SER A 251 -13.85 -12.89 26.36
CA SER A 251 -13.42 -12.07 25.25
C SER A 251 -12.32 -12.78 24.44
N ALA A 252 -12.50 -12.84 23.12
CA ALA A 252 -11.52 -13.42 22.20
C ALA A 252 -11.72 -12.89 20.79
N GLY A 253 -10.65 -12.92 20.00
CA GLY A 253 -10.64 -12.52 18.61
C GLY A 253 -9.38 -11.74 18.23
N ALA A 254 -9.01 -11.80 16.96
CA ALA A 254 -7.93 -11.00 16.40
C ALA A 254 -8.27 -9.50 16.32
N SER A 255 -9.54 -9.14 16.53
CA SER A 255 -10.06 -7.80 16.31
C SER A 255 -9.32 -6.71 17.09
N GLY A 256 -8.96 -6.96 18.36
CA GLY A 256 -8.18 -6.01 19.14
C GLY A 256 -6.85 -5.62 18.50
N ALA A 257 -6.12 -6.59 17.99
CA ALA A 257 -4.89 -6.36 17.23
C ALA A 257 -5.15 -5.67 15.88
N ILE A 258 -6.21 -6.07 15.16
CA ILE A 258 -6.63 -5.46 13.90
C ILE A 258 -6.99 -3.98 14.09
N PHE A 259 -7.71 -3.65 15.16
CA PHE A 259 -7.99 -2.25 15.52
C PHE A 259 -6.71 -1.48 15.88
N GLY A 260 -5.74 -2.15 16.50
CA GLY A 260 -4.41 -1.58 16.71
C GLY A 260 -3.71 -1.22 15.41
N LEU A 261 -3.76 -2.10 14.42
CA LEU A 261 -3.25 -1.82 13.07
C LEU A 261 -3.99 -0.65 12.41
N LEU A 262 -5.30 -0.54 12.59
CA LEU A 262 -6.08 0.60 12.11
C LEU A 262 -5.66 1.91 12.79
N GLY A 263 -5.40 1.90 14.09
CA GLY A 263 -4.86 3.04 14.83
C GLY A 263 -3.52 3.52 14.27
N VAL A 264 -2.63 2.60 13.93
CA VAL A 264 -1.35 2.90 13.24
C VAL A 264 -1.61 3.58 11.90
N LEU A 265 -2.53 3.06 11.08
CA LEU A 265 -2.85 3.66 9.78
C LEU A 265 -3.41 5.08 9.91
N VAL A 266 -4.25 5.33 10.92
CA VAL A 266 -4.81 6.66 11.19
C VAL A 266 -3.69 7.66 11.47
N VAL A 267 -2.69 7.31 12.28
CA VAL A 267 -1.54 8.17 12.54
C VAL A 267 -0.72 8.41 11.29
N ILE A 268 -0.42 7.37 10.52
CA ILE A 268 0.32 7.49 9.25
C ILE A 268 -0.44 8.40 8.28
N ALA A 269 -1.76 8.20 8.13
CA ALA A 269 -2.58 9.03 7.27
C ALA A 269 -2.60 10.50 7.71
N PHE A 270 -2.68 10.74 9.02
CA PHE A 270 -2.66 12.10 9.57
C PHE A 270 -1.39 12.85 9.17
N TYR A 271 -0.23 12.21 9.29
CA TYR A 271 1.04 12.79 8.86
C TYR A 271 1.21 12.87 7.35
N ASN A 272 0.55 12.00 6.58
CA ASN A 272 0.60 11.96 5.10
C ASN A 272 -0.55 12.73 4.43
N LYS A 273 -0.88 13.93 4.93
CA LYS A 273 -1.91 14.82 4.34
C LYS A 273 -3.29 14.16 4.21
N GLY A 274 -3.63 13.25 5.14
CA GLY A 274 -4.94 12.61 5.21
C GLY A 274 -5.11 11.36 4.34
N ARG A 275 -4.03 10.80 3.77
CA ARG A 275 -4.11 9.58 2.94
C ARG A 275 -2.95 8.63 3.17
N VAL A 276 -3.22 7.33 3.01
CA VAL A 276 -2.21 6.28 2.88
C VAL A 276 -2.57 5.48 1.64
N LYS A 277 -1.87 5.71 0.53
CA LYS A 277 -2.21 5.18 -0.80
C LYS A 277 -3.67 5.51 -1.17
N ASP A 278 -4.48 4.49 -1.43
CA ASP A 278 -5.92 4.58 -1.74
C ASP A 278 -6.84 4.79 -0.53
N LEU A 279 -6.31 4.68 0.69
CA LEU A 279 -7.08 4.83 1.93
C LEU A 279 -7.03 6.29 2.42
N SER A 280 -8.20 6.91 2.58
CA SER A 280 -8.31 8.22 3.22
C SER A 280 -8.45 8.09 4.72
N LEU A 281 -7.94 9.07 5.46
CA LEU A 281 -8.12 9.18 6.92
C LEU A 281 -9.60 9.12 7.31
N MET A 282 -10.46 9.80 6.55
CA MET A 282 -11.90 9.81 6.81
C MET A 282 -12.51 8.42 6.71
N ASN A 283 -12.13 7.63 5.67
CA ASN A 283 -12.64 6.27 5.51
C ASN A 283 -12.20 5.35 6.67
N MET A 284 -10.99 5.54 7.19
CA MET A 284 -10.49 4.77 8.33
C MET A 284 -11.25 5.11 9.62
N ILE A 285 -11.52 6.40 9.85
CA ILE A 285 -12.30 6.86 11.00
C ILE A 285 -13.76 6.38 10.90
N ILE A 286 -14.36 6.47 9.72
CA ILE A 286 -15.73 5.95 9.48
C ILE A 286 -15.77 4.45 9.73
N LEU A 287 -14.83 3.67 9.23
CA LEU A 287 -14.76 2.23 9.46
C LEU A 287 -14.68 1.93 10.97
N PHE A 288 -13.83 2.65 11.71
CA PHE A 288 -13.72 2.49 13.16
C PHE A 288 -15.04 2.79 13.87
N ILE A 289 -15.68 3.91 13.55
CA ILE A 289 -16.96 4.30 14.17
C ILE A 289 -18.06 3.28 13.84
N LEU A 290 -18.18 2.86 12.59
CA LEU A 290 -19.21 1.90 12.17
C LEU A 290 -19.06 0.55 12.89
N THR A 291 -17.81 0.07 13.07
CA THR A 291 -17.57 -1.18 13.80
C THR A 291 -17.82 -1.05 15.29
N LEU A 292 -17.57 0.11 15.91
CA LEU A 292 -17.98 0.34 17.31
C LEU A 292 -19.50 0.41 17.46
N VAL A 293 -20.20 1.07 16.54
CA VAL A 293 -21.68 1.14 16.56
C VAL A 293 -22.29 -0.24 16.36
N ASP A 294 -21.77 -1.03 15.42
CA ASP A 294 -22.19 -2.42 15.22
C ASP A 294 -22.01 -3.25 16.49
N GLY A 295 -20.87 -3.07 17.19
CA GLY A 295 -20.58 -3.73 18.45
C GLY A 295 -21.47 -3.28 19.63
N LEU A 296 -22.06 -2.08 19.57
CA LEU A 296 -23.06 -1.65 20.55
C LEU A 296 -24.45 -2.24 20.27
N MET A 297 -24.72 -2.59 19.00
CA MET A 297 -26.00 -3.15 18.55
C MET A 297 -26.00 -4.68 18.54
N SER A 298 -24.84 -5.32 18.58
CA SER A 298 -24.69 -6.77 18.48
C SER A 298 -24.21 -7.36 19.79
N GLU A 299 -24.83 -8.44 20.24
CA GLU A 299 -24.38 -9.16 21.44
C GLU A 299 -23.03 -9.86 21.19
N GLY A 300 -22.18 -9.90 22.20
CA GLY A 300 -20.90 -10.63 22.18
C GLY A 300 -19.73 -9.90 21.52
N ILE A 301 -19.87 -8.60 21.18
CA ILE A 301 -18.77 -7.78 20.68
C ILE A 301 -18.14 -6.96 21.83
N ASP A 302 -16.83 -7.13 22.01
CA ASP A 302 -16.07 -6.43 23.03
C ASP A 302 -15.54 -5.07 22.54
N ASN A 303 -16.36 -4.04 22.66
CA ASN A 303 -16.01 -2.69 22.24
C ASN A 303 -14.85 -2.08 23.07
N VAL A 304 -14.68 -2.51 24.33
CA VAL A 304 -13.56 -2.05 25.16
C VAL A 304 -12.24 -2.57 24.60
N ALA A 305 -12.20 -3.83 24.19
CA ALA A 305 -11.03 -4.41 23.51
C ALA A 305 -10.71 -3.65 22.21
N HIS A 306 -11.73 -3.36 21.39
CA HIS A 306 -11.55 -2.65 20.11
C HIS A 306 -10.98 -1.24 20.32
N ALA A 307 -11.58 -0.47 21.25
CA ALA A 307 -11.13 0.88 21.56
C ALA A 307 -9.70 0.88 22.14
N ALA A 308 -9.41 -0.04 23.06
CA ALA A 308 -8.08 -0.15 23.66
C ALA A 308 -7.00 -0.54 22.67
N GLY A 309 -7.29 -1.51 21.78
CA GLY A 309 -6.39 -1.89 20.69
C GLY A 309 -6.08 -0.72 19.76
N PHE A 310 -7.12 0.00 19.32
CA PHE A 310 -6.99 1.17 18.46
C PHE A 310 -6.12 2.26 19.10
N MET A 311 -6.40 2.62 20.36
CA MET A 311 -5.62 3.62 21.11
C MET A 311 -4.17 3.18 21.33
N ALA A 312 -3.94 1.90 21.62
CA ALA A 312 -2.59 1.35 21.76
C ALA A 312 -1.80 1.48 20.44
N GLY A 313 -2.43 1.25 19.29
CA GLY A 313 -1.82 1.45 17.98
C GLY A 313 -1.39 2.89 17.72
N ILE A 314 -2.27 3.84 18.06
CA ILE A 314 -1.96 5.28 17.98
C ILE A 314 -0.75 5.61 18.87
N VAL A 315 -0.78 5.21 20.12
CA VAL A 315 0.30 5.53 21.10
C VAL A 315 1.63 4.92 20.68
N LEU A 316 1.64 3.64 20.25
CA LEU A 316 2.85 2.96 19.81
C LEU A 316 3.53 3.71 18.65
N LEU A 317 2.76 4.18 17.70
CA LEU A 317 3.35 4.86 16.55
C LEU A 317 3.80 6.28 16.89
N LEU A 318 3.07 7.01 17.74
CA LEU A 318 3.48 8.33 18.21
C LEU A 318 4.79 8.28 19.02
N VAL A 319 5.01 7.20 19.78
CA VAL A 319 6.26 6.99 20.54
C VAL A 319 7.40 6.57 19.59
N ASN A 320 7.12 5.77 18.57
CA ASN A 320 8.13 5.30 17.60
C ASN A 320 8.24 6.22 16.38
N GLN A 321 8.73 7.42 16.57
CA GLN A 321 8.91 8.44 15.52
C GLN A 321 9.79 7.99 14.33
N LYS A 322 10.62 6.95 14.49
CA LYS A 322 11.44 6.39 13.40
C LYS A 322 10.56 5.77 12.31
N VAL A 323 9.48 5.10 12.69
CA VAL A 323 8.52 4.50 11.74
C VAL A 323 7.78 5.59 10.98
N VAL A 324 7.39 6.67 11.65
CA VAL A 324 6.74 7.82 11.01
C VAL A 324 7.67 8.43 9.96
N LYS A 325 8.94 8.68 10.28
CA LYS A 325 9.92 9.27 9.34
C LYS A 325 10.21 8.37 8.13
N ASN A 326 10.23 7.05 8.31
CA ASN A 326 10.50 6.10 7.22
C ASN A 326 9.27 5.85 6.32
N SER A 327 8.05 6.15 6.76
CA SER A 327 6.82 6.06 5.95
C SER A 327 6.64 7.24 4.98
N TRP A 328 7.56 8.21 4.99
CA TRP A 328 7.57 9.40 4.11
C TRP A 328 8.29 9.17 2.77
N LEU A 329 8.86 7.98 2.57
CA LEU A 329 9.57 7.54 1.37
C LEU A 329 8.71 6.58 0.53
#